data_28e172f2d48f2b531dccfae4b64d326c
#
_entry.id   28e172f2d48f2b531dccfae4b64d326c
#
_cell.length_a   1.000
_cell.length_b   1.000
_cell.length_c   1.000
_cell.angle_alpha   90.00
_cell.angle_beta   90.00
_cell.angle_gamma   90.00
#
_symmetry.space_group_name_H-M   'P 1'
#
loop_
_entity.id
_entity.type
_entity.pdbx_description
1 polymer ?
#
loop_
_entity_poly.entity_id
_entity_poly.type
_entity_poly.pdbx_seq_one_letter_code
_entity_poly.pdbx_strand_id
1 'polypeptide(L)'
;MKEQSMNGDKVPRVARCGVIVADRELCLTCRECEVACSLYHEGECNPNLSRIGIEFDDFVPGLPVIVVCKQCDWPGCYYACAARWDDAAISIDPATGARYIDPEKCRGCADCVRACPLMPESPVIGLKKVGRKRIYLKCDLCCDRPEGPLCVEICPGEALQFVPAEERR
;
A
#
# COMPACT_ATOMS: atom_id res chain seq x y z
N MET A 1 17.56 -22.72 23.47
CA MET A 1 17.83 -21.94 22.27
C MET A 1 17.96 -22.94 21.12
N LYS A 2 16.97 -23.03 20.25
CA LYS A 2 17.05 -23.85 19.03
C LYS A 2 17.44 -22.94 17.89
N GLU A 3 18.68 -23.07 17.42
CA GLU A 3 19.12 -22.51 16.15
C GLU A 3 18.30 -23.16 15.04
N GLN A 4 17.36 -22.43 14.47
CA GLN A 4 16.74 -22.82 13.22
C GLN A 4 17.73 -22.46 12.10
N SER A 5 18.44 -23.48 11.63
CA SER A 5 19.18 -23.47 10.38
C SER A 5 18.28 -22.93 9.28
N MET A 6 18.60 -21.73 8.76
CA MET A 6 17.98 -21.19 7.56
C MET A 6 18.52 -21.99 6.37
N ASN A 7 17.81 -23.05 6.02
CA ASN A 7 17.98 -23.70 4.74
C ASN A 7 17.67 -22.67 3.65
N GLY A 8 18.57 -22.53 2.69
CA GLY A 8 18.48 -21.57 1.59
C GLY A 8 17.39 -21.91 0.55
N ASP A 9 16.21 -22.30 1.03
CA ASP A 9 15.03 -22.51 0.21
C ASP A 9 14.55 -21.13 -0.28
N LYS A 10 14.59 -20.95 -1.58
CA LYS A 10 14.18 -19.75 -2.31
C LYS A 10 12.84 -19.30 -1.79
N VAL A 11 12.83 -18.15 -1.10
CA VAL A 11 11.59 -17.46 -0.72
C VAL A 11 10.69 -17.39 -1.96
N PRO A 12 9.48 -17.94 -1.94
CA PRO A 12 8.65 -18.05 -3.13
C PRO A 12 8.38 -16.65 -3.68
N ARG A 13 8.71 -16.45 -4.96
CA ARG A 13 8.44 -15.19 -5.64
C ARG A 13 6.94 -15.05 -5.81
N VAL A 14 6.38 -13.95 -5.28
CA VAL A 14 4.97 -13.64 -5.47
C VAL A 14 4.69 -13.16 -6.90
N ALA A 15 3.48 -13.38 -7.39
CA ALA A 15 3.06 -12.88 -8.69
C ALA A 15 3.24 -11.35 -8.77
N ARG A 16 3.73 -10.88 -9.90
CA ARG A 16 3.83 -9.44 -10.19
C ARG A 16 2.41 -8.87 -10.35
N CYS A 17 2.16 -7.68 -9.83
CA CYS A 17 0.91 -6.96 -10.04
C CYS A 17 1.17 -5.58 -10.61
N GLY A 18 0.12 -4.87 -10.97
CA GLY A 18 0.20 -3.48 -11.38
C GLY A 18 0.74 -2.57 -10.28
N VAL A 19 1.00 -1.33 -10.63
CA VAL A 19 1.47 -0.28 -9.70
C VAL A 19 0.89 1.07 -10.09
N ILE A 20 0.64 1.92 -9.10
CA ILE A 20 0.33 3.33 -9.33
C ILE A 20 1.67 4.08 -9.42
N VAL A 21 1.91 4.74 -10.55
CA VAL A 21 2.99 5.71 -10.73
C VAL A 21 2.41 7.11 -10.64
N ALA A 22 3.23 8.03 -10.16
CA ALA A 22 2.80 9.41 -9.95
C ALA A 22 3.80 10.37 -10.58
N ASP A 23 3.28 11.33 -11.34
CA ASP A 23 4.01 12.48 -11.82
C ASP A 23 3.70 13.66 -10.90
N ARG A 24 4.69 14.07 -10.13
CA ARG A 24 4.53 15.14 -9.15
C ARG A 24 4.42 16.53 -9.78
N GLU A 25 4.89 16.70 -11.01
CA GLU A 25 4.80 17.99 -11.74
C GLU A 25 3.37 18.26 -12.21
N LEU A 26 2.59 17.19 -12.46
CA LEU A 26 1.18 17.28 -12.83
C LEU A 26 0.24 17.35 -11.61
N CYS A 27 0.77 17.11 -10.41
CA CYS A 27 -0.07 17.04 -9.21
C CYS A 27 -0.57 18.44 -8.79
N LEU A 28 -1.88 18.64 -8.80
CA LEU A 28 -2.54 19.88 -8.40
C LEU A 28 -2.68 20.04 -6.87
N THR A 29 -2.19 19.11 -6.08
CA THR A 29 -2.33 19.10 -4.60
C THR A 29 -3.76 19.18 -4.09
N CYS A 30 -4.75 18.86 -4.91
CA CYS A 30 -6.18 18.96 -4.59
C CYS A 30 -6.65 17.95 -3.54
N ARG A 31 -5.87 16.87 -3.29
CA ARG A 31 -6.16 15.79 -2.33
C ARG A 31 -7.43 14.96 -2.62
N GLU A 32 -8.02 15.09 -3.78
CA GLU A 32 -9.19 14.28 -4.16
C GLU A 32 -8.89 12.79 -4.10
N CYS A 33 -7.67 12.37 -4.46
CA CYS A 33 -7.23 10.99 -4.35
C CYS A 33 -7.28 10.46 -2.90
N GLU A 34 -6.94 11.28 -1.89
CA GLU A 34 -7.02 10.91 -0.48
C GLU A 34 -8.47 10.78 -0.01
N VAL A 35 -9.31 11.75 -0.37
CA VAL A 35 -10.73 11.77 0.00
C VAL A 35 -11.45 10.58 -0.62
N ALA A 36 -11.28 10.35 -1.92
CA ALA A 36 -11.92 9.23 -2.61
C ALA A 36 -11.44 7.88 -2.09
N CYS A 37 -10.13 7.73 -1.83
CA CYS A 37 -9.58 6.49 -1.27
C CYS A 37 -10.18 6.18 0.11
N SER A 38 -10.23 7.17 1.01
CA SER A 38 -10.78 6.95 2.34
C SER A 38 -12.30 6.72 2.31
N LEU A 39 -13.03 7.43 1.46
CA LEU A 39 -14.46 7.23 1.30
C LEU A 39 -14.80 5.84 0.74
N TYR A 40 -14.06 5.39 -0.27
CA TYR A 40 -14.26 4.08 -0.88
C TYR A 40 -13.99 2.92 0.09
N HIS A 41 -12.87 2.99 0.81
CA HIS A 41 -12.43 1.88 1.66
C HIS A 41 -13.02 1.89 3.08
N GLU A 42 -13.29 3.07 3.62
CA GLU A 42 -13.65 3.24 5.04
C GLU A 42 -15.04 3.86 5.23
N GLY A 43 -15.68 4.31 4.14
CA GLY A 43 -17.02 4.94 4.18
C GLY A 43 -17.05 6.35 4.76
N GLU A 44 -15.89 6.97 4.96
CA GLU A 44 -15.77 8.33 5.51
C GLU A 44 -14.67 9.14 4.82
N CYS A 45 -14.88 10.45 4.70
CA CYS A 45 -13.88 11.39 4.20
C CYS A 45 -12.84 11.70 5.29
N ASN A 46 -11.81 10.87 5.38
CA ASN A 46 -10.76 11.01 6.38
C ASN A 46 -9.39 10.71 5.76
N PRO A 47 -8.61 11.73 5.38
CA PRO A 47 -7.29 11.53 4.75
C PRO A 47 -6.33 10.66 5.56
N ASN A 48 -6.45 10.63 6.89
CA ASN A 48 -5.62 9.76 7.75
C ASN A 48 -5.92 8.25 7.55
N LEU A 49 -7.04 7.91 6.93
CA LEU A 49 -7.43 6.54 6.58
C LEU A 49 -7.23 6.23 5.10
N SER A 50 -6.75 7.20 4.35
CA SER A 50 -6.37 7.00 2.95
C SER A 50 -5.16 6.06 2.84
N ARG A 51 -5.09 5.34 1.72
CA ARG A 51 -4.00 4.44 1.36
C ARG A 51 -3.05 5.07 0.33
N ILE A 52 -3.31 6.31 -0.03
CA ILE A 52 -2.48 7.22 -0.80
C ILE A 52 -2.42 8.54 -0.06
N GLY A 53 -1.29 9.24 -0.08
CA GLY A 53 -1.11 10.52 0.60
C GLY A 53 -0.42 11.55 -0.28
N ILE A 54 -0.68 12.82 -0.01
CA ILE A 54 0.05 13.95 -0.58
C ILE A 54 0.81 14.62 0.56
N GLU A 55 2.11 14.53 0.50
CA GLU A 55 3.05 15.23 1.38
C GLU A 55 3.77 16.35 0.58
N PHE A 56 4.63 17.10 1.22
CA PHE A 56 5.45 18.10 0.55
C PHE A 56 6.92 17.79 0.79
N ASP A 57 7.73 18.09 -0.22
CA ASP A 57 9.17 17.91 -0.14
C ASP A 57 9.76 18.91 0.87
N ASP A 58 10.59 18.43 1.79
CA ASP A 58 11.20 19.26 2.83
C ASP A 58 12.24 20.24 2.28
N PHE A 59 12.81 19.94 1.12
CA PHE A 59 13.89 20.73 0.51
C PHE A 59 13.41 21.63 -0.62
N VAL A 60 12.30 21.28 -1.28
CA VAL A 60 11.74 22.02 -2.41
C VAL A 60 10.33 22.51 -2.04
N PRO A 61 10.20 23.74 -1.53
CA PRO A 61 8.90 24.27 -1.11
C PRO A 61 7.83 24.18 -2.19
N GLY A 62 6.67 23.65 -1.82
CA GLY A 62 5.52 23.53 -2.72
C GLY A 62 5.56 22.34 -3.68
N LEU A 63 6.63 21.55 -3.70
CA LEU A 63 6.70 20.37 -4.53
C LEU A 63 5.98 19.19 -3.85
N PRO A 64 4.90 18.64 -4.44
CA PRO A 64 4.18 17.52 -3.85
C PRO A 64 4.98 16.21 -3.92
N VAL A 65 4.84 15.41 -2.88
CA VAL A 65 5.32 14.03 -2.82
C VAL A 65 4.11 13.12 -2.68
N ILE A 66 3.87 12.32 -3.70
CA ILE A 66 2.75 11.38 -3.68
C ILE A 66 3.22 10.07 -3.03
N VAL A 67 2.64 9.78 -1.87
CA VAL A 67 2.96 8.62 -1.05
C VAL A 67 1.97 7.51 -1.34
N VAL A 68 2.40 6.48 -2.04
CA VAL A 68 1.58 5.31 -2.37
C VAL A 68 2.42 4.03 -2.41
N CYS A 69 1.82 2.91 -2.01
CA CYS A 69 2.49 1.61 -1.99
C CYS A 69 2.96 1.20 -3.39
N LYS A 70 4.23 0.82 -3.52
CA LYS A 70 4.85 0.42 -4.79
C LYS A 70 4.54 -1.04 -5.19
N GLN A 71 3.75 -1.76 -4.41
CA GLN A 71 3.39 -3.15 -4.72
C GLN A 71 4.64 -3.97 -5.16
N CYS A 72 5.65 -4.01 -4.29
CA CYS A 72 7.00 -4.53 -4.57
C CYS A 72 6.96 -5.98 -5.09
N ASP A 73 7.85 -6.33 -6.02
CA ASP A 73 8.01 -7.71 -6.49
C ASP A 73 8.52 -8.67 -5.39
N TRP A 74 9.26 -8.10 -4.42
CA TRP A 74 9.69 -8.75 -3.19
C TRP A 74 9.09 -8.02 -1.97
N PRO A 75 7.82 -8.31 -1.63
CA PRO A 75 7.09 -7.55 -0.62
C PRO A 75 7.51 -7.99 0.79
N GLY A 76 8.50 -7.31 1.37
CA GLY A 76 8.96 -7.58 2.75
C GLY A 76 7.84 -7.59 3.77
N CYS A 77 6.85 -6.70 3.60
CA CYS A 77 5.67 -6.65 4.46
C CYS A 77 4.83 -7.94 4.43
N TYR A 78 4.68 -8.56 3.24
CA TYR A 78 3.98 -9.85 3.09
C TYR A 78 4.76 -10.97 3.78
N TYR A 79 6.06 -11.09 3.47
CA TYR A 79 6.88 -12.16 4.05
C TYR A 79 7.00 -12.06 5.56
N ALA A 80 7.14 -10.85 6.11
CA ALA A 80 7.19 -10.65 7.55
C ALA A 80 5.88 -11.04 8.25
N CYS A 81 4.74 -10.77 7.62
CA CYS A 81 3.44 -11.18 8.14
C CYS A 81 3.27 -12.71 8.09
N ALA A 82 3.60 -13.33 6.94
CA ALA A 82 3.48 -14.78 6.73
C ALA A 82 4.46 -15.58 7.62
N ALA A 83 5.67 -15.05 7.85
CA ALA A 83 6.64 -15.71 8.74
C ALA A 83 6.21 -15.71 10.22
N ARG A 84 5.35 -14.77 10.61
CA ARG A 84 4.91 -14.65 12.00
C ARG A 84 3.61 -15.35 12.31
N TRP A 85 2.70 -15.44 11.33
CA TRP A 85 1.34 -15.90 11.54
C TRP A 85 0.92 -16.91 10.48
N ASP A 86 0.42 -18.06 10.88
CA ASP A 86 -0.13 -19.08 9.97
C ASP A 86 -1.35 -18.54 9.19
N ASP A 87 -2.19 -17.72 9.86
CA ASP A 87 -3.27 -16.95 9.24
C ASP A 87 -2.85 -15.48 9.11
N ALA A 88 -1.99 -15.22 8.12
CA ALA A 88 -1.42 -13.91 7.87
C ALA A 88 -2.48 -12.94 7.34
N ALA A 89 -2.44 -11.68 7.85
CA ALA A 89 -3.35 -10.63 7.42
C ALA A 89 -2.98 -10.06 6.04
N ILE A 90 -1.70 -10.12 5.65
CA ILE A 90 -1.31 -9.66 4.32
C ILE A 90 -1.48 -10.82 3.35
N SER A 91 -2.35 -10.59 2.38
CA SER A 91 -2.72 -11.56 1.35
C SER A 91 -2.44 -11.00 -0.03
N ILE A 92 -2.51 -11.87 -1.02
CA ILE A 92 -2.34 -11.55 -2.44
C ILE A 92 -3.65 -11.87 -3.14
N ASP A 93 -4.20 -10.87 -3.80
CA ASP A 93 -5.39 -11.07 -4.61
C ASP A 93 -5.08 -11.99 -5.80
N PRO A 94 -5.83 -13.07 -6.01
CA PRO A 94 -5.51 -14.07 -7.02
C PRO A 94 -5.73 -13.56 -8.46
N ALA A 95 -6.60 -12.59 -8.67
CA ALA A 95 -6.93 -12.06 -9.99
C ALA A 95 -5.93 -10.98 -10.43
N THR A 96 -5.58 -10.06 -9.53
CA THR A 96 -4.77 -8.88 -9.85
C THR A 96 -3.32 -8.99 -9.35
N GLY A 97 -3.04 -9.92 -8.44
CA GLY A 97 -1.75 -10.03 -7.75
C GLY A 97 -1.52 -8.93 -6.70
N ALA A 98 -2.48 -8.05 -6.46
CA ALA A 98 -2.35 -6.94 -5.51
C ALA A 98 -2.17 -7.46 -4.07
N ARG A 99 -1.25 -6.82 -3.34
CA ARG A 99 -1.03 -7.14 -1.92
C ARG A 99 -1.91 -6.22 -1.08
N TYR A 100 -2.76 -6.81 -0.26
CA TYR A 100 -3.67 -6.09 0.62
C TYR A 100 -3.55 -6.57 2.07
N ILE A 101 -4.09 -5.81 3.00
CA ILE A 101 -4.20 -6.19 4.41
C ILE A 101 -5.67 -6.48 4.71
N ASP A 102 -5.94 -7.70 5.14
CA ASP A 102 -7.24 -8.08 5.68
C ASP A 102 -7.40 -7.48 7.09
N PRO A 103 -8.34 -6.55 7.30
CA PRO A 103 -8.51 -5.88 8.58
C PRO A 103 -9.00 -6.82 9.69
N GLU A 104 -9.69 -7.90 9.35
CA GLU A 104 -10.20 -8.87 10.32
C GLU A 104 -9.05 -9.70 10.91
N LYS A 105 -8.08 -10.07 10.09
CA LYS A 105 -6.89 -10.85 10.46
C LYS A 105 -5.79 -9.99 11.05
N CYS A 106 -5.79 -8.68 10.81
CA CYS A 106 -4.72 -7.80 11.26
C CYS A 106 -4.65 -7.73 12.80
N ARG A 107 -3.50 -8.10 13.35
CA ARG A 107 -3.22 -8.14 14.80
C ARG A 107 -2.47 -6.91 15.32
N GLY A 108 -2.18 -5.93 14.45
CA GLY A 108 -1.54 -4.67 14.81
C GLY A 108 -0.10 -4.78 15.32
N CYS A 109 0.64 -5.81 14.90
CA CYS A 109 2.00 -6.12 15.38
C CYS A 109 3.10 -5.20 14.79
N ALA A 110 2.79 -4.44 13.73
CA ALA A 110 3.72 -3.55 13.01
C ALA A 110 4.87 -4.23 12.24
N ASP A 111 4.87 -5.56 12.08
CA ASP A 111 5.93 -6.24 11.32
C ASP A 111 5.98 -5.80 9.86
N CYS A 112 4.81 -5.56 9.25
CA CYS A 112 4.69 -5.01 7.90
C CYS A 112 5.34 -3.62 7.77
N VAL A 113 5.21 -2.77 8.78
CA VAL A 113 5.82 -1.44 8.81
C VAL A 113 7.35 -1.56 8.91
N ARG A 114 7.83 -2.39 9.85
CA ARG A 114 9.28 -2.60 10.03
C ARG A 114 9.98 -3.24 8.83
N ALA A 115 9.27 -4.09 8.10
CA ALA A 115 9.80 -4.80 6.94
C ALA A 115 9.63 -4.04 5.61
N CYS A 116 8.91 -2.93 5.60
CA CYS A 116 8.72 -2.13 4.39
C CYS A 116 9.95 -1.25 4.13
N PRO A 117 10.60 -1.35 2.97
CA PRO A 117 11.80 -0.56 2.67
C PRO A 117 11.50 0.93 2.44
N LEU A 118 10.23 1.31 2.33
CA LEU A 118 9.81 2.71 2.14
C LEU A 118 9.51 3.40 3.47
N MET A 119 9.30 2.65 4.54
CA MET A 119 9.02 3.19 5.87
C MET A 119 10.32 3.48 6.64
N PRO A 120 10.37 4.51 7.48
CA PRO A 120 9.34 5.52 7.71
C PRO A 120 9.33 6.70 6.73
N GLU A 121 10.34 6.83 5.85
CA GLU A 121 10.57 8.01 4.99
C GLU A 121 9.38 8.29 4.06
N SER A 122 8.68 7.24 3.63
CA SER A 122 7.43 7.34 2.87
C SER A 122 6.38 6.48 3.56
N PRO A 123 5.41 7.08 4.29
CA PRO A 123 4.47 6.34 5.13
C PRO A 123 3.36 5.64 4.32
N VAL A 124 3.75 4.69 3.47
CA VAL A 124 2.87 3.92 2.58
C VAL A 124 2.00 2.87 3.30
N ILE A 125 2.21 2.69 4.59
CA ILE A 125 1.39 1.83 5.46
C ILE A 125 0.84 2.70 6.59
N GLY A 126 -0.45 2.98 6.52
CA GLY A 126 -1.18 3.75 7.51
C GLY A 126 -1.63 2.92 8.71
N LEU A 127 -2.23 3.58 9.70
CA LEU A 127 -2.74 2.97 10.91
C LEU A 127 -4.14 3.47 11.24
N LYS A 128 -5.11 2.54 11.30
CA LYS A 128 -6.45 2.76 11.85
C LYS A 128 -6.55 2.21 13.27
N LYS A 129 -7.16 2.96 14.17
CA LYS A 129 -7.48 2.52 15.53
C LYS A 129 -9.00 2.32 15.66
N VAL A 130 -9.41 1.14 16.10
CA VAL A 130 -10.81 0.82 16.40
C VAL A 130 -10.88 0.35 17.85
N GLY A 131 -11.24 1.24 18.74
CA GLY A 131 -11.12 1.02 20.17
C GLY A 131 -9.67 0.73 20.58
N ARG A 132 -9.40 -0.46 21.10
CA ARG A 132 -8.05 -0.92 21.47
C ARG A 132 -7.32 -1.64 20.33
N LYS A 133 -8.02 -2.02 19.25
CA LYS A 133 -7.43 -2.71 18.11
C LYS A 133 -6.70 -1.74 17.20
N ARG A 134 -5.50 -2.10 16.77
CA ARG A 134 -4.72 -1.42 15.74
C ARG A 134 -4.79 -2.22 14.46
N ILE A 135 -5.14 -1.57 13.35
CA ILE A 135 -5.25 -2.18 12.03
C ILE A 135 -4.37 -1.38 11.08
N TYR A 136 -3.44 -2.04 10.43
CA TYR A 136 -2.62 -1.38 9.41
C TYR A 136 -3.35 -1.35 8.08
N LEU A 137 -3.17 -0.25 7.35
CA LEU A 137 -3.80 0.01 6.06
C LEU A 137 -2.70 0.20 5.00
N LYS A 138 -2.89 -0.32 3.81
CA LYS A 138 -2.01 -0.06 2.66
C LYS A 138 -2.80 -0.13 1.37
N CYS A 139 -2.31 0.53 0.32
CA CYS A 139 -2.90 0.47 -1.00
C CYS A 139 -2.98 -1.00 -1.48
N ASP A 140 -4.15 -1.39 -1.93
CA ASP A 140 -4.53 -2.69 -2.50
C ASP A 140 -4.85 -2.61 -3.99
N LEU A 141 -4.63 -1.43 -4.61
CA LEU A 141 -4.99 -1.12 -6.00
C LEU A 141 -6.49 -1.18 -6.27
N CYS A 142 -7.34 -1.09 -5.23
CA CYS A 142 -8.78 -1.32 -5.32
C CYS A 142 -9.08 -2.62 -6.08
N CYS A 143 -8.43 -3.74 -5.67
CA CYS A 143 -8.47 -5.01 -6.41
C CYS A 143 -9.85 -5.66 -6.49
N ASP A 144 -10.80 -5.19 -5.69
CA ASP A 144 -12.22 -5.53 -5.71
C ASP A 144 -13.04 -4.69 -6.72
N ARG A 145 -12.40 -3.72 -7.40
CA ARG A 145 -13.03 -2.79 -8.33
C ARG A 145 -12.60 -3.11 -9.78
N PRO A 146 -13.54 -3.49 -10.68
CA PRO A 146 -13.23 -3.83 -12.07
C PRO A 146 -12.56 -2.69 -12.86
N GLU A 147 -12.92 -1.44 -12.57
CA GLU A 147 -12.37 -0.24 -13.21
C GLU A 147 -10.94 0.10 -12.74
N GLY A 148 -10.45 -0.60 -11.72
CA GLY A 148 -9.13 -0.38 -11.16
C GLY A 148 -9.05 0.73 -10.11
N PRO A 149 -7.87 1.31 -9.88
CA PRO A 149 -7.64 2.24 -8.78
C PRO A 149 -8.45 3.54 -8.90
N LEU A 150 -9.37 3.78 -7.97
CA LEU A 150 -10.25 4.95 -7.97
C LEU A 150 -9.47 6.29 -7.96
N CYS A 151 -8.37 6.36 -7.22
CA CYS A 151 -7.55 7.56 -7.14
C CYS A 151 -6.93 7.96 -8.50
N VAL A 152 -6.69 7.00 -9.38
CA VAL A 152 -6.23 7.24 -10.77
C VAL A 152 -7.35 7.81 -11.60
N GLU A 153 -8.53 7.19 -11.55
CA GLU A 153 -9.70 7.59 -12.33
C GLU A 153 -10.15 9.02 -12.05
N ILE A 154 -10.13 9.43 -10.79
CA ILE A 154 -10.65 10.75 -10.38
C ILE A 154 -9.59 11.86 -10.39
N CYS A 155 -8.33 11.59 -10.74
CA CYS A 155 -7.27 12.57 -10.67
C CYS A 155 -7.45 13.66 -11.73
N PRO A 156 -7.82 14.90 -11.38
CA PRO A 156 -8.13 15.93 -12.38
C PRO A 156 -6.89 16.45 -13.11
N GLY A 157 -5.70 16.28 -12.51
CA GLY A 157 -4.42 16.65 -13.12
C GLY A 157 -3.75 15.50 -13.87
N GLU A 158 -4.41 14.31 -13.96
CA GLU A 158 -3.82 13.10 -14.57
C GLU A 158 -2.43 12.74 -14.03
N ALA A 159 -2.14 13.20 -12.82
CA ALA A 159 -0.86 12.99 -12.15
C ALA A 159 -0.64 11.53 -11.72
N LEU A 160 -1.69 10.72 -11.68
CA LEU A 160 -1.66 9.32 -11.30
C LEU A 160 -1.96 8.42 -12.49
N GLN A 161 -1.14 7.39 -12.67
CA GLN A 161 -1.33 6.41 -13.74
C GLN A 161 -1.22 5.01 -13.16
N PHE A 162 -2.08 4.11 -13.61
CA PHE A 162 -1.96 2.69 -13.32
C PHE A 162 -1.15 2.00 -14.40
N VAL A 163 -0.06 1.37 -14.02
CA VAL A 163 0.80 0.57 -14.91
C VAL A 163 0.53 -0.89 -14.60
N PRO A 164 -0.03 -1.67 -15.53
CA PRO A 164 -0.32 -3.08 -15.34
C PRO A 164 0.96 -3.91 -15.18
N ALA A 165 0.82 -5.15 -14.70
CA ALA A 165 1.96 -6.00 -14.33
C ALA A 165 2.92 -6.27 -15.50
N GLU A 166 2.40 -6.47 -16.68
CA GLU A 166 3.12 -6.76 -17.93
C GLU A 166 3.93 -5.58 -18.47
N GLU A 167 3.51 -4.36 -18.13
CA GLU A 167 4.18 -3.12 -18.58
C GLU A 167 5.22 -2.60 -17.57
N ARG A 168 5.29 -3.20 -16.37
CA ARG A 168 6.29 -2.81 -15.35
C ARG A 168 7.68 -3.22 -15.80
N ARG A 169 8.58 -2.26 -15.94
CA ARG A 169 10.02 -2.43 -16.23
C ARG A 169 10.85 -2.65 -14.97
#